data_baf23e07eed3b5906e3fa57f4523ddbe
#
_entry.id   baf23e07eed3b5906e3fa57f4523ddbe
#
_cell.length_a   1.000
_cell.length_b   1.000
_cell.length_c   1.000
_cell.angle_alpha   90.00
_cell.angle_beta   90.00
_cell.angle_gamma   90.00
#
_symmetry.space_group_name_H-M   'P 1'
#
loop_
_entity.id
_entity.type
_entity.pdbx_description
1 polymer ?
#
loop_
_entity_poly.entity_id
_entity_poly.type
_entity_poly.pdbx_seq_one_letter_code
_entity_poly.pdbx_strand_id
1 'polypeptide(L)'
;MKKHTLKKLFALAAAAALTLALAACSGGTQPSATPTPSDSAAPTDSAEPQTRTLKVAIIKQLDHASLDEIAAAIAARFDEMSADGLTVDYTITSGQNDQTILKQLCDQAIADKVDVIVPIATTAAQVAAVAAEGTGVKVVYASVSDPETAKLTGIDYVSGTSDALNTRFIIDMMLAQNPEMKSVGLLYSLSEPNSATPIAEAKTYLAEKGIGVVEQTANTNDEVVAAATALIATDVDAIFTPTDNVIMAAELAIYEDLAKAGIPHYTGADSFVRNGAFATCGVNYTDLGRRTAELAKQAADGEALEDYYLMDGGIITVNTETAAALNADYSAFSAMGEVVEVSTTKD
;
A
#
# COMPACT_ATOMS: atom_id res chain seq x y z
N MET A 1 -26.78 -8.86 50.10
CA MET A 1 -27.47 -10.09 50.61
C MET A 1 -27.22 -11.20 49.64
N LYS A 2 -26.61 -12.33 50.18
CA LYS A 2 -26.55 -13.73 49.72
C LYS A 2 -25.97 -13.98 48.29
N LYS A 3 -24.70 -14.45 48.04
CA LYS A 3 -24.04 -15.75 48.35
C LYS A 3 -24.83 -16.97 47.85
N HIS A 4 -24.19 -17.72 46.94
CA HIS A 4 -23.89 -19.18 46.95
C HIS A 4 -23.21 -19.55 45.65
N THR A 5 -21.96 -19.84 45.57
CA THR A 5 -21.08 -21.00 45.87
C THR A 5 -21.70 -22.38 45.67
N LEU A 6 -21.13 -23.20 44.72
CA LEU A 6 -20.83 -24.64 44.88
C LEU A 6 -20.08 -25.09 43.60
N LYS A 7 -18.86 -25.39 43.56
CA LYS A 7 -17.94 -26.42 44.08
C LYS A 7 -18.26 -27.88 43.65
N LYS A 8 -17.21 -28.44 43.04
CA LYS A 8 -16.60 -29.81 43.14
C LYS A 8 -16.93 -30.77 42.00
N LEU A 9 -15.92 -31.26 41.32
CA LEU A 9 -14.91 -32.35 41.51
C LEU A 9 -15.38 -33.73 41.06
N PHE A 10 -14.58 -34.37 40.18
CA PHE A 10 -14.05 -35.76 40.22
C PHE A 10 -13.36 -36.01 38.89
N ALA A 11 -12.13 -36.23 38.69
CA ALA A 11 -11.03 -37.02 39.21
C ALA A 11 -11.05 -38.53 38.86
N LEU A 12 -9.91 -38.94 38.22
CA LEU A 12 -9.23 -40.28 38.23
C LEU A 12 -9.90 -41.42 37.45
N ALA A 13 -9.24 -42.31 36.71
CA ALA A 13 -7.98 -43.05 36.84
C ALA A 13 -7.68 -43.76 35.52
N ALA A 14 -6.47 -43.82 34.97
CA ALA A 14 -5.35 -44.73 35.23
C ALA A 14 -5.56 -46.18 34.76
N ALA A 15 -4.71 -46.73 33.93
CA ALA A 15 -3.70 -47.80 34.05
C ALA A 15 -3.52 -48.56 32.74
N ALA A 16 -2.40 -48.51 32.10
CA ALA A 16 -1.27 -49.43 32.02
C ALA A 16 -1.58 -50.90 31.67
N ALA A 17 -0.99 -51.37 30.56
CA ALA A 17 -0.43 -52.72 30.50
C ALA A 17 0.65 -52.83 29.39
N LEU A 18 1.89 -53.10 29.84
CA LEU A 18 3.02 -53.61 29.08
C LEU A 18 2.75 -55.08 28.74
N THR A 19 3.19 -55.56 27.56
CA THR A 19 3.71 -56.92 27.43
C THR A 19 4.85 -57.00 26.43
N LEU A 20 6.04 -57.33 26.97
CA LEU A 20 7.21 -57.87 26.28
C LEU A 20 6.93 -59.32 25.81
N ALA A 21 7.49 -59.64 24.63
CA ALA A 21 7.86 -61.03 24.35
C ALA A 21 9.16 -61.07 23.54
N LEU A 22 10.22 -61.57 24.21
CA LEU A 22 11.46 -62.10 23.63
C LEU A 22 11.28 -63.58 23.34
N ALA A 23 11.86 -64.08 22.23
CA ALA A 23 12.49 -65.39 22.07
C ALA A 23 13.23 -65.39 20.74
N ALA A 24 14.51 -65.40 20.62
CA ALA A 24 15.63 -66.30 20.91
C ALA A 24 15.82 -67.45 19.89
N CYS A 25 16.99 -67.36 19.20
CA CYS A 25 18.02 -68.29 18.78
C CYS A 25 17.68 -69.62 18.02
N SER A 26 18.34 -69.82 16.88
CA SER A 26 19.51 -70.69 16.64
C SER A 26 19.74 -70.89 15.15
N GLY A 27 20.90 -70.70 14.55
CA GLY A 27 22.07 -71.51 14.55
C GLY A 27 22.16 -72.33 13.27
N GLY A 28 23.14 -72.10 12.36
CA GLY A 28 23.43 -72.91 11.19
C GLY A 28 24.41 -72.30 10.21
N THR A 29 25.64 -72.66 10.37
CA THR A 29 26.89 -72.75 9.54
C THR A 29 26.86 -72.30 8.07
N GLN A 30 27.91 -71.55 7.74
CA GLN A 30 28.48 -71.11 6.47
C GLN A 30 28.95 -72.27 5.56
N PRO A 31 29.07 -72.13 4.22
CA PRO A 31 30.38 -71.66 3.71
C PRO A 31 30.34 -70.65 2.56
N SER A 32 31.39 -69.89 2.61
CA SER A 32 32.14 -69.07 1.67
C SER A 32 31.85 -69.17 0.16
N ALA A 33 31.56 -68.04 -0.50
CA ALA A 33 31.88 -67.78 -1.90
C ALA A 33 32.20 -66.28 -2.09
N THR A 34 33.29 -66.05 -2.79
CA THR A 34 33.99 -64.78 -3.09
C THR A 34 33.14 -63.77 -3.88
N PRO A 35 33.19 -62.46 -3.60
CA PRO A 35 32.39 -61.48 -4.30
C PRO A 35 33.02 -61.02 -5.60
N THR A 36 32.20 -60.97 -6.64
CA THR A 36 32.43 -60.20 -7.86
C THR A 36 31.93 -58.74 -7.63
N PRO A 37 32.66 -57.72 -8.06
CA PRO A 37 32.21 -56.37 -7.86
C PRO A 37 31.01 -56.03 -8.80
N SER A 38 29.86 -55.87 -8.23
CA SER A 38 28.68 -55.29 -8.92
C SER A 38 28.71 -53.79 -8.76
N ASP A 39 28.74 -53.14 -9.88
CA ASP A 39 28.55 -51.68 -10.06
C ASP A 39 27.40 -51.19 -9.20
N SER A 40 27.72 -50.42 -8.17
CA SER A 40 26.72 -49.71 -7.38
C SER A 40 26.39 -48.41 -8.10
N ALA A 41 25.35 -48.43 -8.91
CA ALA A 41 24.72 -47.23 -9.33
C ALA A 41 24.23 -46.46 -8.08
N ALA A 42 24.83 -45.32 -7.81
CA ALA A 42 24.36 -44.37 -6.82
C ALA A 42 22.90 -43.97 -7.16
N PRO A 43 22.01 -43.91 -6.18
CA PRO A 43 20.71 -43.30 -6.42
C PRO A 43 20.93 -41.82 -6.78
N THR A 44 20.63 -41.49 -8.01
CA THR A 44 20.46 -40.09 -8.44
C THR A 44 19.25 -39.60 -7.70
N ASP A 45 19.49 -38.91 -6.60
CA ASP A 45 18.48 -38.14 -5.89
C ASP A 45 18.08 -36.99 -6.84
N SER A 46 17.17 -37.27 -7.75
CA SER A 46 16.45 -36.25 -8.48
C SER A 46 15.53 -35.59 -7.47
N ALA A 47 16.06 -34.63 -6.72
CA ALA A 47 15.23 -33.68 -6.01
C ALA A 47 14.32 -33.01 -7.06
N GLU A 48 13.05 -33.44 -7.11
CA GLU A 48 12.03 -32.63 -7.78
C GLU A 48 12.15 -31.22 -7.22
N PRO A 49 12.13 -30.18 -8.07
CA PRO A 49 12.12 -28.83 -7.58
C PRO A 49 10.89 -28.67 -6.68
N GLN A 50 11.12 -28.54 -5.38
CA GLN A 50 10.05 -28.21 -4.44
C GLN A 50 9.56 -26.82 -4.86
N THR A 51 8.44 -26.77 -5.56
CA THR A 51 7.76 -25.53 -5.88
C THR A 51 7.29 -24.89 -4.55
N ARG A 52 8.08 -23.95 -4.04
CA ARG A 52 7.69 -23.15 -2.88
C ARG A 52 6.49 -22.29 -3.29
N THR A 53 5.42 -22.34 -2.51
CA THR A 53 4.31 -21.39 -2.63
C THR A 53 4.59 -20.17 -1.78
N LEU A 54 4.65 -19.00 -2.41
CA LEU A 54 4.70 -17.70 -1.74
C LEU A 54 3.28 -17.32 -1.31
N LYS A 55 3.06 -17.12 -0.01
CA LYS A 55 1.75 -16.69 0.54
C LYS A 55 1.78 -15.21 0.88
N VAL A 56 0.84 -14.43 0.34
CA VAL A 56 0.79 -12.98 0.49
C VAL A 56 -0.59 -12.50 0.90
N ALA A 57 -0.65 -11.60 1.88
CA ALA A 57 -1.87 -10.86 2.19
C ALA A 57 -1.72 -9.40 1.73
N ILE A 58 -2.48 -8.99 0.73
CA ILE A 58 -2.58 -7.60 0.26
C ILE A 58 -3.71 -6.94 1.03
N ILE A 59 -3.40 -5.87 1.78
CA ILE A 59 -4.36 -5.20 2.68
C ILE A 59 -4.42 -3.70 2.34
N LYS A 60 -5.47 -3.29 1.64
CA LYS A 60 -5.72 -1.87 1.35
C LYS A 60 -6.19 -1.14 2.61
N GLN A 61 -5.81 0.13 2.77
CA GLN A 61 -6.34 0.97 3.86
C GLN A 61 -7.85 1.15 3.71
N LEU A 62 -8.31 1.48 2.49
CA LEU A 62 -9.71 1.59 2.10
C LEU A 62 -9.88 1.34 0.61
N ASP A 63 -11.09 1.44 0.10
CA ASP A 63 -11.41 1.24 -1.31
C ASP A 63 -11.55 2.59 -2.02
N HIS A 64 -10.69 2.84 -3.00
CA HIS A 64 -10.77 3.91 -4.00
C HIS A 64 -9.79 3.65 -5.14
N ALA A 65 -9.96 4.37 -6.25
CA ALA A 65 -9.29 4.13 -7.53
C ALA A 65 -7.75 3.94 -7.41
N SER A 66 -7.06 4.77 -6.61
CA SER A 66 -5.59 4.68 -6.46
C SER A 66 -5.16 3.35 -5.83
N LEU A 67 -5.78 2.99 -4.69
CA LEU A 67 -5.38 1.77 -3.95
C LEU A 67 -5.83 0.51 -4.68
N ASP A 68 -6.93 0.60 -5.44
CA ASP A 68 -7.41 -0.50 -6.29
C ASP A 68 -6.47 -0.73 -7.47
N GLU A 69 -5.96 0.34 -8.11
CA GLU A 69 -4.94 0.25 -9.16
C GLU A 69 -3.65 -0.40 -8.65
N ILE A 70 -3.15 0.05 -7.49
CA ILE A 70 -1.95 -0.53 -6.88
C ILE A 70 -2.17 -2.02 -6.57
N ALA A 71 -3.29 -2.37 -5.93
CA ALA A 71 -3.60 -3.76 -5.60
C ALA A 71 -3.70 -4.65 -6.84
N ALA A 72 -4.36 -4.15 -7.89
CA ALA A 72 -4.48 -4.86 -9.18
C ALA A 72 -3.10 -5.05 -9.85
N ALA A 73 -2.23 -4.04 -9.81
CA ALA A 73 -0.90 -4.11 -10.38
C ALA A 73 0.00 -5.10 -9.62
N ILE A 74 -0.11 -5.15 -8.27
CA ILE A 74 0.57 -6.16 -7.44
C ILE A 74 0.11 -7.57 -7.83
N ALA A 75 -1.22 -7.78 -7.89
CA ALA A 75 -1.82 -9.07 -8.26
C ALA A 75 -1.39 -9.52 -9.65
N ALA A 76 -1.47 -8.63 -10.65
CA ALA A 76 -1.05 -8.92 -12.02
C ALA A 76 0.44 -9.34 -12.09
N ARG A 77 1.30 -8.68 -11.29
CA ARG A 77 2.72 -9.06 -11.24
C ARG A 77 2.94 -10.41 -10.57
N PHE A 78 2.18 -10.75 -9.54
CA PHE A 78 2.22 -12.09 -8.94
C PHE A 78 1.72 -13.17 -9.90
N ASP A 79 0.68 -12.90 -10.69
CA ASP A 79 0.20 -13.81 -11.72
C ASP A 79 1.25 -14.05 -12.82
N GLU A 80 1.98 -13.01 -13.25
CA GLU A 80 3.10 -13.14 -14.17
C GLU A 80 4.23 -14.01 -13.56
N MET A 81 4.61 -13.77 -12.30
CA MET A 81 5.61 -14.60 -11.62
C MET A 81 5.17 -16.06 -11.50
N SER A 82 3.86 -16.31 -11.35
CA SER A 82 3.30 -17.67 -11.31
C SER A 82 3.39 -18.34 -12.68
N ALA A 83 3.21 -17.61 -13.77
CA ALA A 83 3.44 -18.12 -15.12
C ALA A 83 4.91 -18.49 -15.38
N ASP A 84 5.84 -17.82 -14.70
CA ASP A 84 7.28 -18.09 -14.77
C ASP A 84 7.75 -19.23 -13.84
N GLY A 85 6.81 -19.90 -13.15
CA GLY A 85 7.07 -21.11 -12.35
C GLY A 85 7.17 -20.89 -10.83
N LEU A 86 6.92 -19.66 -10.32
CA LEU A 86 6.71 -19.40 -8.89
C LEU A 86 5.22 -19.57 -8.58
N THR A 87 4.84 -20.43 -7.63
CA THR A 87 3.46 -20.43 -7.15
C THR A 87 3.27 -19.29 -6.15
N VAL A 88 2.33 -18.37 -6.44
CA VAL A 88 1.93 -17.30 -5.51
C VAL A 88 0.47 -17.49 -5.12
N ASP A 89 0.20 -17.57 -3.83
CA ASP A 89 -1.14 -17.62 -3.22
C ASP A 89 -1.37 -16.29 -2.49
N TYR A 90 -2.26 -15.46 -3.01
CA TYR A 90 -2.50 -14.14 -2.45
C TYR A 90 -3.99 -13.86 -2.20
N THR A 91 -4.24 -13.00 -1.22
CA THR A 91 -5.57 -12.44 -0.92
C THR A 91 -5.52 -10.92 -1.00
N ILE A 92 -6.66 -10.30 -1.38
CA ILE A 92 -6.82 -8.84 -1.36
C ILE A 92 -8.00 -8.51 -0.45
N THR A 93 -7.75 -7.67 0.55
CA THR A 93 -8.74 -7.22 1.53
C THR A 93 -8.68 -5.72 1.74
N SER A 94 -9.74 -5.15 2.34
CA SER A 94 -9.84 -3.72 2.62
C SER A 94 -10.11 -3.46 4.10
N GLY A 95 -9.36 -2.54 4.69
CA GLY A 95 -9.54 -2.08 6.07
C GLY A 95 -10.63 -1.05 6.25
N GLN A 96 -11.28 -0.58 5.16
CA GLN A 96 -12.40 0.36 5.19
C GLN A 96 -12.13 1.63 6.01
N ASN A 97 -10.86 2.07 6.01
CA ASN A 97 -10.34 3.18 6.81
C ASN A 97 -10.55 3.03 8.33
N ASP A 98 -10.67 1.80 8.83
CA ASP A 98 -10.80 1.48 10.26
C ASP A 98 -9.56 0.72 10.75
N GLN A 99 -8.84 1.32 11.69
CA GLN A 99 -7.61 0.73 12.25
C GLN A 99 -7.87 -0.60 12.98
N THR A 100 -9.08 -0.79 13.52
CA THR A 100 -9.46 -2.06 14.17
C THR A 100 -9.60 -3.16 13.15
N ILE A 101 -10.22 -2.86 12.00
CA ILE A 101 -10.35 -3.81 10.88
C ILE A 101 -8.96 -4.10 10.30
N LEU A 102 -8.14 -3.08 10.04
CA LEU A 102 -6.76 -3.26 9.58
C LEU A 102 -5.97 -4.20 10.48
N LYS A 103 -6.05 -3.98 11.82
CA LYS A 103 -5.39 -4.86 12.77
C LYS A 103 -5.91 -6.29 12.71
N GLN A 104 -7.23 -6.50 12.63
CA GLN A 104 -7.81 -7.82 12.51
C GLN A 104 -7.36 -8.56 11.25
N LEU A 105 -7.28 -7.85 10.11
CA LEU A 105 -6.79 -8.42 8.85
C LEU A 105 -5.31 -8.82 8.94
N CYS A 106 -4.47 -7.99 9.57
CA CYS A 106 -3.07 -8.33 9.82
C CYS A 106 -2.93 -9.54 10.76
N ASP A 107 -3.68 -9.57 11.88
CA ASP A 107 -3.67 -10.69 12.82
C ASP A 107 -4.11 -12.00 12.14
N GLN A 108 -5.12 -11.93 11.25
CA GLN A 108 -5.58 -13.08 10.46
C GLN A 108 -4.51 -13.56 9.48
N ALA A 109 -3.87 -12.65 8.74
CA ALA A 109 -2.79 -12.99 7.82
C ALA A 109 -1.63 -13.72 8.54
N ILE A 110 -1.27 -13.25 9.74
CA ILE A 110 -0.24 -13.89 10.58
C ILE A 110 -0.69 -15.28 11.03
N ALA A 111 -1.96 -15.44 11.43
CA ALA A 111 -2.52 -16.74 11.83
C ALA A 111 -2.56 -17.74 10.65
N ASP A 112 -2.80 -17.26 9.44
CA ASP A 112 -2.80 -18.03 8.18
C ASP A 112 -1.37 -18.34 7.68
N LYS A 113 -0.36 -17.82 8.40
CA LYS A 113 1.07 -18.04 8.11
C LYS A 113 1.46 -17.57 6.72
N VAL A 114 1.09 -16.35 6.38
CA VAL A 114 1.60 -15.71 5.17
C VAL A 114 3.11 -15.43 5.31
N ASP A 115 3.83 -15.46 4.20
CA ASP A 115 5.24 -15.09 4.16
C ASP A 115 5.39 -13.56 4.24
N VAL A 116 4.47 -12.84 3.57
CA VAL A 116 4.51 -11.38 3.46
C VAL A 116 3.12 -10.78 3.61
N ILE A 117 3.02 -9.70 4.37
CA ILE A 117 1.88 -8.78 4.34
C ILE A 117 2.27 -7.60 3.43
N VAL A 118 1.41 -7.27 2.46
CA VAL A 118 1.57 -6.10 1.59
C VAL A 118 0.47 -5.09 1.93
N PRO A 119 0.70 -4.22 2.92
CA PRO A 119 -0.23 -3.14 3.23
C PRO A 119 -0.11 -2.03 2.18
N ILE A 120 -1.24 -1.46 1.76
CA ILE A 120 -1.28 -0.35 0.81
C ILE A 120 -1.75 0.90 1.56
N ALA A 121 -0.98 1.98 1.48
CA ALA A 121 -1.05 3.27 2.17
C ALA A 121 -0.50 3.27 3.60
N THR A 122 -0.22 4.49 4.10
CA THR A 122 0.59 4.74 5.31
C THR A 122 0.00 4.14 6.58
N THR A 123 -1.30 4.36 6.84
CA THR A 123 -1.93 3.84 8.06
C THR A 123 -1.96 2.31 8.07
N ALA A 124 -2.24 1.67 6.91
CA ALA A 124 -2.19 0.22 6.79
C ALA A 124 -0.77 -0.32 7.03
N ALA A 125 0.26 0.36 6.50
CA ALA A 125 1.65 0.01 6.70
C ALA A 125 2.08 0.09 8.17
N GLN A 126 1.69 1.14 8.88
CA GLN A 126 1.96 1.31 10.31
C GLN A 126 1.31 0.21 11.15
N VAL A 127 0.06 -0.14 10.86
CA VAL A 127 -0.66 -1.22 11.57
C VAL A 127 -0.01 -2.58 11.29
N ALA A 128 0.35 -2.86 10.03
CA ALA A 128 0.99 -4.10 9.64
C ALA A 128 2.40 -4.26 10.27
N ALA A 129 3.19 -3.19 10.29
CA ALA A 129 4.51 -3.20 10.92
C ALA A 129 4.43 -3.56 12.42
N VAL A 130 3.47 -2.97 13.15
CA VAL A 130 3.26 -3.29 14.57
C VAL A 130 2.74 -4.72 14.74
N ALA A 131 1.81 -5.18 13.91
CA ALA A 131 1.24 -6.53 14.03
C ALA A 131 2.27 -7.63 13.74
N ALA A 132 3.19 -7.40 12.79
CA ALA A 132 4.19 -8.38 12.37
C ALA A 132 5.41 -8.48 13.32
N GLU A 133 5.56 -7.60 14.30
CA GLU A 133 6.69 -7.60 15.23
C GLU A 133 6.84 -8.95 15.93
N GLY A 134 8.04 -9.56 15.82
CA GLY A 134 8.37 -10.83 16.45
C GLY A 134 7.68 -12.08 15.86
N THR A 135 6.89 -11.96 14.78
CA THR A 135 6.17 -13.09 14.16
C THR A 135 6.97 -13.82 13.09
N GLY A 136 7.97 -13.18 12.51
CA GLY A 136 8.75 -13.67 11.37
C GLY A 136 8.11 -13.35 10.00
N VAL A 137 6.89 -12.80 9.95
CA VAL A 137 6.24 -12.33 8.74
C VAL A 137 6.91 -11.06 8.26
N LYS A 138 7.15 -10.93 6.96
CA LYS A 138 7.69 -9.70 6.35
C LYS A 138 6.56 -8.72 6.03
N VAL A 139 6.89 -7.43 6.07
CA VAL A 139 5.98 -6.36 5.66
C VAL A 139 6.63 -5.60 4.51
N VAL A 140 5.95 -5.56 3.37
CA VAL A 140 6.40 -4.79 2.20
C VAL A 140 5.27 -3.86 1.79
N TYR A 141 5.33 -2.62 2.26
CA TYR A 141 4.26 -1.66 2.00
C TYR A 141 4.30 -1.12 0.57
N ALA A 142 3.15 -0.67 0.10
CA ALA A 142 2.98 0.07 -1.13
C ALA A 142 2.49 1.49 -0.84
N SER A 143 3.04 2.49 -1.54
CA SER A 143 2.55 3.87 -1.51
C SER A 143 2.55 4.48 -0.10
N VAL A 144 3.75 4.58 0.50
CA VAL A 144 3.96 5.37 1.72
C VAL A 144 4.76 6.61 1.33
N SER A 145 4.15 7.78 1.42
CA SER A 145 4.75 9.01 0.89
C SER A 145 5.98 9.47 1.69
N ASP A 146 6.00 9.26 3.00
CA ASP A 146 7.11 9.62 3.89
C ASP A 146 7.38 8.48 4.90
N PRO A 147 8.17 7.46 4.51
CA PRO A 147 8.46 6.33 5.38
C PRO A 147 9.20 6.70 6.67
N GLU A 148 10.03 7.74 6.65
CA GLU A 148 10.78 8.20 7.82
C GLU A 148 9.84 8.81 8.87
N THR A 149 8.99 9.75 8.46
CA THR A 149 7.97 10.36 9.34
C THR A 149 6.96 9.31 9.81
N ALA A 150 6.60 8.34 8.96
CA ALA A 150 5.74 7.22 9.31
C ALA A 150 6.40 6.21 10.27
N LYS A 151 7.71 6.32 10.54
CA LYS A 151 8.52 5.42 11.38
C LYS A 151 8.53 3.97 10.88
N LEU A 152 8.68 3.82 9.57
CA LEU A 152 8.73 2.55 8.89
C LEU A 152 10.15 2.20 8.39
N THR A 153 11.16 2.99 8.78
CA THR A 153 12.58 2.80 8.43
C THR A 153 13.37 2.20 9.60
N GLY A 154 14.47 1.51 9.30
CA GLY A 154 15.34 0.88 10.29
C GLY A 154 14.72 -0.35 10.98
N ILE A 155 13.73 -1.01 10.35
CA ILE A 155 13.05 -2.20 10.88
C ILE A 155 13.34 -3.39 9.95
N ASP A 156 14.11 -4.36 10.40
CA ASP A 156 14.66 -5.46 9.61
C ASP A 156 13.64 -6.30 8.80
N TYR A 157 12.37 -6.29 9.20
CA TYR A 157 11.29 -7.03 8.54
C TYR A 157 10.35 -6.14 7.74
N VAL A 158 10.62 -4.83 7.63
CA VAL A 158 9.80 -3.84 6.92
C VAL A 158 10.59 -3.21 5.78
N SER A 159 9.98 -3.12 4.62
CA SER A 159 10.44 -2.38 3.45
C SER A 159 9.23 -1.97 2.62
N GLY A 160 9.43 -1.37 1.46
CA GLY A 160 8.31 -1.05 0.56
C GLY A 160 8.62 -0.02 -0.49
N THR A 161 7.59 0.54 -1.09
CA THR A 161 7.68 1.58 -2.12
C THR A 161 7.13 2.91 -1.61
N SER A 162 7.87 3.99 -1.89
CA SER A 162 7.46 5.36 -1.57
C SER A 162 7.02 6.10 -2.84
N ASP A 163 5.88 6.79 -2.72
CA ASP A 163 5.31 7.71 -3.68
C ASP A 163 5.52 9.18 -3.26
N ALA A 164 6.66 9.50 -2.68
CA ALA A 164 6.96 10.82 -2.17
C ALA A 164 6.64 11.92 -3.21
N LEU A 165 5.87 12.91 -2.78
CA LEU A 165 5.34 13.95 -3.65
C LEU A 165 6.33 15.11 -3.79
N ASN A 166 6.55 15.59 -5.01
CA ASN A 166 7.24 16.86 -5.24
C ASN A 166 6.25 18.03 -5.13
N THR A 167 5.87 18.37 -3.90
CA THR A 167 4.92 19.44 -3.59
C THR A 167 5.29 20.77 -4.22
N ARG A 168 6.58 21.14 -4.20
CA ARG A 168 7.07 22.40 -4.78
C ARG A 168 6.83 22.46 -6.28
N PHE A 169 7.05 21.33 -6.98
CA PHE A 169 6.82 21.26 -8.42
C PHE A 169 5.33 21.45 -8.76
N ILE A 170 4.42 20.89 -7.99
CA ILE A 170 2.97 21.08 -8.20
C ILE A 170 2.59 22.55 -7.99
N ILE A 171 3.15 23.21 -6.98
CA ILE A 171 2.93 24.66 -6.77
C ILE A 171 3.53 25.46 -7.92
N ASP A 172 4.69 25.09 -8.45
CA ASP A 172 5.26 25.75 -9.64
C ASP A 172 4.37 25.54 -10.88
N MET A 173 3.70 24.38 -11.03
CA MET A 173 2.67 24.17 -12.06
C MET A 173 1.48 25.12 -11.88
N MET A 174 1.00 25.31 -10.65
CA MET A 174 -0.07 26.28 -10.35
C MET A 174 0.33 27.70 -10.80
N LEU A 175 1.57 28.11 -10.47
CA LEU A 175 2.10 29.42 -10.84
C LEU A 175 2.37 29.56 -12.34
N ALA A 176 2.73 28.48 -13.01
CA ALA A 176 2.89 28.47 -14.47
C ALA A 176 1.54 28.63 -15.19
N GLN A 177 0.46 28.06 -14.64
CA GLN A 177 -0.90 28.17 -15.15
C GLN A 177 -1.53 29.53 -14.78
N ASN A 178 -1.32 30.02 -13.55
CA ASN A 178 -1.82 31.33 -13.08
C ASN A 178 -0.72 32.12 -12.37
N PRO A 179 0.08 32.94 -13.10
CA PRO A 179 1.14 33.74 -12.51
C PRO A 179 0.66 34.84 -11.55
N GLU A 180 -0.62 35.19 -11.58
CA GLU A 180 -1.23 36.24 -10.73
C GLU A 180 -1.88 35.65 -9.47
N MET A 181 -1.69 34.35 -9.20
CA MET A 181 -2.25 33.64 -8.04
C MET A 181 -1.88 34.33 -6.72
N LYS A 182 -2.86 34.51 -5.84
CA LYS A 182 -2.71 35.19 -4.54
C LYS A 182 -3.07 34.30 -3.35
N SER A 183 -3.89 33.26 -3.58
CA SER A 183 -4.41 32.43 -2.52
C SER A 183 -4.59 30.98 -2.98
N VAL A 184 -4.22 30.01 -2.11
CA VAL A 184 -4.41 28.58 -2.35
C VAL A 184 -5.18 27.97 -1.18
N GLY A 185 -6.22 27.22 -1.51
CA GLY A 185 -6.91 26.35 -0.56
C GLY A 185 -6.09 25.06 -0.33
N LEU A 186 -5.89 24.68 0.91
CA LEU A 186 -5.35 23.37 1.26
C LEU A 186 -6.49 22.51 1.79
N LEU A 187 -6.79 21.40 1.07
CA LEU A 187 -7.83 20.46 1.43
C LEU A 187 -7.20 19.11 1.76
N TYR A 188 -7.31 18.66 3.01
CA TYR A 188 -6.66 17.44 3.46
C TYR A 188 -7.31 16.86 4.71
N SER A 189 -6.96 15.62 5.08
CA SER A 189 -7.42 14.96 6.30
C SER A 189 -6.34 14.98 7.39
N LEU A 190 -6.74 15.32 8.62
CA LEU A 190 -5.87 15.20 9.80
C LEU A 190 -5.66 13.74 10.23
N SER A 191 -6.51 12.82 9.77
CA SER A 191 -6.37 11.38 10.03
C SER A 191 -5.40 10.67 9.08
N GLU A 192 -4.89 11.39 8.06
CA GLU A 192 -3.97 10.88 7.05
C GLU A 192 -2.53 11.33 7.32
N PRO A 193 -1.65 10.47 7.90
CA PRO A 193 -0.27 10.84 8.22
C PRO A 193 0.55 11.26 7.00
N ASN A 194 0.27 10.68 5.82
CA ASN A 194 0.90 10.99 4.55
C ASN A 194 0.65 12.43 4.07
N SER A 195 -0.41 13.07 4.55
CA SER A 195 -0.71 14.47 4.21
C SER A 195 0.13 15.48 4.97
N ALA A 196 0.71 15.10 6.12
CA ALA A 196 1.38 16.05 7.02
C ALA A 196 2.61 16.74 6.37
N THR A 197 3.53 15.97 5.81
CA THR A 197 4.76 16.50 5.19
C THR A 197 4.45 17.38 3.97
N PRO A 198 3.67 16.94 2.95
CA PRO A 198 3.38 17.79 1.79
C PRO A 198 2.57 19.03 2.14
N ILE A 199 1.67 19.01 3.12
CA ILE A 199 0.96 20.20 3.58
C ILE A 199 1.90 21.21 4.25
N ALA A 200 2.84 20.74 5.09
CA ALA A 200 3.83 21.62 5.70
C ALA A 200 4.77 22.25 4.65
N GLU A 201 5.18 21.47 3.65
CA GLU A 201 5.97 21.98 2.52
C GLU A 201 5.20 22.99 1.68
N ALA A 202 3.93 22.70 1.37
CA ALA A 202 3.06 23.62 0.61
C ALA A 202 2.93 24.96 1.33
N LYS A 203 2.64 24.97 2.62
CA LYS A 203 2.53 26.20 3.44
C LYS A 203 3.81 26.99 3.43
N THR A 204 4.95 26.32 3.59
CA THR A 204 6.26 26.98 3.57
C THR A 204 6.54 27.59 2.22
N TYR A 205 6.35 26.84 1.13
CA TYR A 205 6.69 27.29 -0.21
C TYR A 205 5.73 28.39 -0.72
N LEU A 206 4.44 28.29 -0.44
CA LEU A 206 3.47 29.36 -0.74
C LEU A 206 3.81 30.65 0.00
N ALA A 207 4.21 30.56 1.27
CA ALA A 207 4.67 31.73 2.02
C ALA A 207 5.94 32.36 1.42
N GLU A 208 6.93 31.56 0.97
CA GLU A 208 8.11 32.04 0.23
C GLU A 208 7.74 32.81 -1.05
N LYS A 209 6.65 32.42 -1.71
CA LYS A 209 6.11 33.09 -2.91
C LYS A 209 5.19 34.27 -2.61
N GLY A 210 4.87 34.51 -1.33
CA GLY A 210 3.95 35.58 -0.92
C GLY A 210 2.47 35.27 -1.20
N ILE A 211 2.11 33.98 -1.32
CA ILE A 211 0.76 33.50 -1.61
C ILE A 211 0.07 33.15 -0.30
N GLY A 212 -1.18 33.62 -0.11
CA GLY A 212 -2.01 33.32 1.04
C GLY A 212 -2.51 31.87 1.03
N VAL A 213 -2.78 31.34 2.22
CA VAL A 213 -3.28 29.97 2.40
C VAL A 213 -4.59 29.99 3.18
N VAL A 214 -5.57 29.22 2.71
CA VAL A 214 -6.83 28.92 3.41
C VAL A 214 -6.90 27.41 3.61
N GLU A 215 -6.96 26.95 4.86
CA GLU A 215 -6.98 25.52 5.18
C GLU A 215 -8.41 25.06 5.50
N GLN A 216 -8.78 23.92 4.93
CA GLN A 216 -9.96 23.15 5.31
C GLN A 216 -9.57 21.69 5.49
N THR A 217 -10.07 21.07 6.54
CA THR A 217 -9.80 19.66 6.85
C THR A 217 -11.08 18.84 6.91
N ALA A 218 -10.98 17.58 6.54
CA ALA A 218 -12.10 16.64 6.53
C ALA A 218 -11.61 15.22 6.87
N ASN A 219 -12.45 14.42 7.54
CA ASN A 219 -12.13 13.03 7.89
C ASN A 219 -13.20 12.04 7.38
N THR A 220 -14.26 12.55 6.74
CA THR A 220 -15.34 11.78 6.13
C THR A 220 -15.73 12.39 4.80
N ASN A 221 -16.37 11.62 3.90
CA ASN A 221 -16.81 12.11 2.61
C ASN A 221 -17.76 13.32 2.72
N ASP A 222 -18.69 13.31 3.68
CA ASP A 222 -19.62 14.44 3.90
C ASP A 222 -18.86 15.70 4.35
N GLU A 223 -17.85 15.55 5.20
CA GLU A 223 -16.98 16.65 5.61
C GLU A 223 -16.13 17.18 4.45
N VAL A 224 -15.69 16.33 3.51
CA VAL A 224 -14.96 16.76 2.30
C VAL A 224 -15.83 17.66 1.43
N VAL A 225 -17.09 17.28 1.19
CA VAL A 225 -18.04 18.11 0.43
C VAL A 225 -18.28 19.47 1.11
N ALA A 226 -18.43 19.47 2.44
CA ALA A 226 -18.59 20.70 3.21
C ALA A 226 -17.32 21.57 3.17
N ALA A 227 -16.12 20.98 3.28
CA ALA A 227 -14.84 21.67 3.23
C ALA A 227 -14.57 22.27 1.85
N ALA A 228 -14.85 21.53 0.76
CA ALA A 228 -14.75 22.05 -0.60
C ALA A 228 -15.72 23.23 -0.82
N THR A 229 -16.97 23.13 -0.35
CA THR A 229 -17.95 24.23 -0.39
C THR A 229 -17.45 25.46 0.38
N ALA A 230 -16.82 25.26 1.53
CA ALA A 230 -16.25 26.36 2.31
C ALA A 230 -15.09 27.04 1.57
N LEU A 231 -14.20 26.27 0.89
CA LEU A 231 -13.11 26.83 0.07
C LEU A 231 -13.66 27.62 -1.13
N ILE A 232 -14.70 27.12 -1.80
CA ILE A 232 -15.39 27.85 -2.87
C ILE A 232 -15.87 29.23 -2.39
N ALA A 233 -16.42 29.28 -1.16
CA ALA A 233 -16.91 30.53 -0.58
C ALA A 233 -15.81 31.55 -0.19
N THR A 234 -14.55 31.11 -0.12
CA THR A 234 -13.40 31.99 0.20
C THR A 234 -12.71 32.58 -1.03
N ASP A 235 -13.16 32.21 -2.24
CA ASP A 235 -12.62 32.72 -3.52
C ASP A 235 -11.10 32.51 -3.66
N VAL A 236 -10.63 31.28 -3.32
CA VAL A 236 -9.22 30.89 -3.55
C VAL A 236 -8.95 30.68 -5.03
N ASP A 237 -7.73 30.97 -5.48
CA ASP A 237 -7.34 30.86 -6.89
C ASP A 237 -7.12 29.40 -7.35
N ALA A 238 -6.78 28.49 -6.42
CA ALA A 238 -6.61 27.08 -6.67
C ALA A 238 -6.76 26.30 -5.36
N ILE A 239 -6.96 24.98 -5.45
CA ILE A 239 -6.91 24.06 -4.31
C ILE A 239 -5.79 23.06 -4.53
N PHE A 240 -5.07 22.72 -3.45
CA PHE A 240 -4.10 21.65 -3.38
C PHE A 240 -4.52 20.59 -2.37
N THR A 241 -4.50 19.32 -2.83
CA THR A 241 -4.65 18.12 -2.01
C THR A 241 -3.46 17.20 -2.26
N PRO A 242 -2.73 16.73 -1.23
CA PRO A 242 -1.69 15.71 -1.41
C PRO A 242 -2.28 14.34 -1.77
N THR A 243 -1.51 13.25 -1.60
CA THR A 243 -1.99 11.87 -1.77
C THR A 243 -2.90 11.43 -0.63
N ASP A 244 -3.96 12.19 -0.36
CA ASP A 244 -4.90 12.01 0.76
C ASP A 244 -6.02 11.03 0.40
N ASN A 245 -6.09 9.90 1.11
CA ASN A 245 -7.04 8.83 0.81
C ASN A 245 -8.50 9.21 1.10
N VAL A 246 -8.73 10.05 2.12
CA VAL A 246 -10.08 10.52 2.48
C VAL A 246 -10.62 11.46 1.41
N ILE A 247 -9.80 12.41 0.96
CA ILE A 247 -10.20 13.35 -0.09
C ILE A 247 -10.38 12.60 -1.42
N MET A 248 -9.47 11.66 -1.73
CA MET A 248 -9.56 10.84 -2.96
C MET A 248 -10.90 10.08 -3.05
N ALA A 249 -11.35 9.49 -1.96
CA ALA A 249 -12.60 8.74 -1.92
C ALA A 249 -13.83 9.62 -2.21
N ALA A 250 -13.71 10.94 -2.04
CA ALA A 250 -14.78 11.91 -2.24
C ALA A 250 -14.61 12.77 -3.50
N GLU A 251 -13.52 12.62 -4.28
CA GLU A 251 -13.21 13.51 -5.41
C GLU A 251 -14.35 13.63 -6.41
N LEU A 252 -14.99 12.51 -6.79
CA LEU A 252 -16.15 12.51 -7.70
C LEU A 252 -17.35 13.32 -7.17
N ALA A 253 -17.42 13.61 -5.88
CA ALA A 253 -18.49 14.41 -5.29
C ALA A 253 -18.19 15.92 -5.28
N ILE A 254 -16.94 16.33 -5.48
CA ILE A 254 -16.53 17.75 -5.35
C ILE A 254 -16.04 18.39 -6.66
N TYR A 255 -15.47 17.61 -7.59
CA TYR A 255 -14.78 18.16 -8.76
C TYR A 255 -15.65 19.06 -9.65
N GLU A 256 -16.93 18.68 -9.87
CA GLU A 256 -17.83 19.47 -10.71
C GLU A 256 -18.13 20.85 -10.11
N ASP A 257 -18.30 20.91 -8.78
CA ASP A 257 -18.61 22.18 -8.11
C ASP A 257 -17.37 23.08 -8.05
N LEU A 258 -16.17 22.51 -7.88
CA LEU A 258 -14.91 23.24 -8.00
C LEU A 258 -14.71 23.79 -9.42
N ALA A 259 -14.93 22.98 -10.44
CA ALA A 259 -14.82 23.40 -11.83
C ALA A 259 -15.84 24.49 -12.20
N LYS A 260 -17.10 24.38 -11.75
CA LYS A 260 -18.14 25.42 -11.92
C LYS A 260 -17.78 26.73 -11.22
N ALA A 261 -17.10 26.65 -10.07
CA ALA A 261 -16.59 27.84 -9.36
C ALA A 261 -15.34 28.45 -10.00
N GLY A 262 -14.78 27.83 -11.03
CA GLY A 262 -13.55 28.27 -11.70
C GLY A 262 -12.28 27.99 -10.90
N ILE A 263 -12.32 27.08 -9.93
CA ILE A 263 -11.20 26.78 -9.02
C ILE A 263 -10.52 25.46 -9.46
N PRO A 264 -9.30 25.50 -10.03
CA PRO A 264 -8.57 24.30 -10.38
C PRO A 264 -8.11 23.53 -9.14
N HIS A 265 -8.35 22.21 -9.13
CA HIS A 265 -7.92 21.29 -8.08
C HIS A 265 -6.65 20.58 -8.52
N TYR A 266 -5.53 20.88 -7.87
CA TYR A 266 -4.24 20.21 -8.05
C TYR A 266 -4.03 19.16 -6.97
N THR A 267 -3.55 18.00 -7.35
CA THR A 267 -3.55 16.83 -6.45
C THR A 267 -2.22 16.06 -6.46
N GLY A 268 -2.08 15.11 -5.55
CA GLY A 268 -0.88 14.30 -5.40
C GLY A 268 -0.82 13.05 -6.29
N ALA A 269 -1.92 12.67 -6.97
CA ALA A 269 -1.97 11.45 -7.76
C ALA A 269 -2.86 11.59 -9.01
N ASP A 270 -2.54 10.84 -10.06
CA ASP A 270 -3.25 10.87 -11.33
C ASP A 270 -4.67 10.29 -11.26
N SER A 271 -4.94 9.41 -10.32
CA SER A 271 -6.28 8.89 -10.05
C SER A 271 -7.27 9.97 -9.61
N PHE A 272 -6.83 11.00 -8.87
CA PHE A 272 -7.67 12.18 -8.62
C PHE A 272 -8.02 12.88 -9.93
N VAL A 273 -7.03 13.03 -10.82
CA VAL A 273 -7.22 13.69 -12.13
C VAL A 273 -8.17 12.88 -13.00
N ARG A 274 -8.06 11.55 -12.99
CA ARG A 274 -9.05 10.66 -13.63
C ARG A 274 -10.43 10.75 -12.98
N ASN A 275 -10.54 11.13 -11.72
CA ASN A 275 -11.81 11.37 -11.02
C ASN A 275 -12.28 12.84 -11.10
N GLY A 276 -11.67 13.66 -11.95
CA GLY A 276 -12.15 14.99 -12.25
C GLY A 276 -11.33 16.15 -11.70
N ALA A 277 -10.30 15.92 -10.86
CA ALA A 277 -9.34 16.96 -10.51
C ALA A 277 -8.64 17.51 -11.76
N PHE A 278 -8.09 18.73 -11.69
CA PHE A 278 -7.51 19.38 -12.85
C PHE A 278 -6.16 18.80 -13.28
N ALA A 279 -5.20 18.75 -12.36
CA ALA A 279 -3.84 18.32 -12.70
C ALA A 279 -3.07 17.78 -11.50
N THR A 280 -2.06 16.98 -11.80
CA THR A 280 -1.08 16.45 -10.84
C THR A 280 0.31 16.38 -11.44
N CYS A 281 1.32 16.18 -10.58
CA CYS A 281 2.61 15.62 -10.95
C CYS A 281 2.98 14.54 -9.93
N GLY A 282 2.90 13.29 -10.36
CA GLY A 282 3.01 12.13 -9.47
C GLY A 282 3.83 10.98 -10.03
N VAL A 283 3.63 9.79 -9.46
CA VAL A 283 4.23 8.52 -9.87
C VAL A 283 3.21 7.68 -10.65
N ASN A 284 3.69 6.66 -11.37
CA ASN A 284 2.83 5.65 -11.97
C ASN A 284 2.50 4.57 -10.93
N TYR A 285 1.23 4.44 -10.56
CA TYR A 285 0.78 3.48 -9.55
C TYR A 285 0.79 2.03 -10.04
N THR A 286 0.66 1.79 -11.35
CA THR A 286 0.85 0.46 -11.93
C THR A 286 2.31 0.00 -11.76
N ASP A 287 3.29 0.86 -12.08
CA ASP A 287 4.71 0.55 -11.90
C ASP A 287 5.07 0.39 -10.42
N LEU A 288 4.49 1.21 -9.53
CA LEU A 288 4.65 1.10 -8.09
C LEU A 288 4.16 -0.26 -7.58
N GLY A 289 2.97 -0.68 -7.98
CA GLY A 289 2.41 -1.98 -7.59
C GLY A 289 3.28 -3.14 -8.07
N ARG A 290 3.74 -3.11 -9.31
CA ARG A 290 4.66 -4.12 -9.87
C ARG A 290 5.97 -4.19 -9.08
N ARG A 291 6.56 -3.02 -8.75
CA ARG A 291 7.78 -2.95 -7.95
C ARG A 291 7.56 -3.49 -6.53
N THR A 292 6.42 -3.18 -5.91
CA THR A 292 6.06 -3.72 -4.59
C THR A 292 5.98 -5.24 -4.59
N ALA A 293 5.38 -5.84 -5.63
CA ALA A 293 5.33 -7.30 -5.76
C ALA A 293 6.73 -7.95 -5.88
N GLU A 294 7.64 -7.30 -6.59
CA GLU A 294 9.04 -7.74 -6.69
C GLU A 294 9.76 -7.69 -5.34
N LEU A 295 9.59 -6.59 -4.60
CA LEU A 295 10.15 -6.45 -3.25
C LEU A 295 9.55 -7.48 -2.28
N ALA A 296 8.24 -7.78 -2.39
CA ALA A 296 7.60 -8.80 -1.57
C ALA A 296 8.20 -10.19 -1.82
N LYS A 297 8.47 -10.54 -3.09
CA LYS A 297 9.18 -11.79 -3.42
C LYS A 297 10.59 -11.81 -2.85
N GLN A 298 11.36 -10.74 -3.02
CA GLN A 298 12.72 -10.63 -2.50
C GLN A 298 12.75 -10.77 -0.97
N ALA A 299 11.82 -10.10 -0.26
CA ALA A 299 11.67 -10.22 1.19
C ALA A 299 11.38 -11.66 1.63
N ALA A 300 10.50 -12.36 0.92
CA ALA A 300 10.16 -13.75 1.20
C ALA A 300 11.30 -14.73 0.92
N ASP A 301 12.17 -14.40 -0.04
CA ASP A 301 13.38 -15.18 -0.35
C ASP A 301 14.51 -14.91 0.65
N GLY A 302 14.33 -13.98 1.57
CA GLY A 302 15.30 -13.61 2.60
C GLY A 302 16.42 -12.70 2.07
N GLU A 303 16.20 -12.04 0.94
CA GLU A 303 17.14 -11.04 0.42
C GLU A 303 17.15 -9.82 1.34
N ALA A 304 18.32 -9.17 1.45
CA ALA A 304 18.43 -7.89 2.15
C ALA A 304 17.78 -6.80 1.28
N LEU A 305 16.83 -6.08 1.86
CA LEU A 305 16.17 -4.95 1.22
C LEU A 305 16.65 -3.63 1.84
N GLU A 306 16.59 -2.57 1.06
CA GLU A 306 16.70 -1.21 1.58
C GLU A 306 15.44 -0.87 2.40
N ASP A 307 15.51 0.17 3.23
CA ASP A 307 14.36 0.62 4.03
C ASP A 307 13.13 0.89 3.16
N TYR A 308 13.34 1.48 1.98
CA TYR A 308 12.29 1.67 0.98
C TYR A 308 12.88 1.94 -0.40
N TYR A 309 12.06 1.76 -1.42
CA TYR A 309 12.32 2.13 -2.80
C TYR A 309 11.52 3.40 -3.14
N LEU A 310 12.23 4.48 -3.45
CA LEU A 310 11.59 5.71 -3.92
C LEU A 310 11.23 5.56 -5.40
N MET A 311 9.94 5.71 -5.72
CA MET A 311 9.48 5.65 -7.11
C MET A 311 9.90 6.89 -7.89
N ASP A 312 10.23 6.69 -9.15
CA ASP A 312 10.45 7.79 -10.08
C ASP A 312 9.12 8.55 -10.27
N GLY A 313 9.14 9.86 -9.99
CA GLY A 313 8.00 10.75 -10.16
C GLY A 313 8.16 11.66 -11.37
N GLY A 314 7.36 12.73 -11.41
CA GLY A 314 7.47 13.76 -12.44
C GLY A 314 6.55 13.57 -13.64
N ILE A 315 5.61 12.65 -13.57
CA ILE A 315 4.57 12.49 -14.60
C ILE A 315 3.50 13.55 -14.37
N ILE A 316 3.38 14.48 -15.31
CA ILE A 316 2.32 15.48 -15.28
C ILE A 316 1.08 14.89 -15.93
N THR A 317 -0.04 14.81 -15.20
CA THR A 317 -1.33 14.37 -15.75
C THR A 317 -2.33 15.53 -15.67
N VAL A 318 -3.09 15.72 -16.76
CA VAL A 318 -4.10 16.80 -16.88
C VAL A 318 -5.42 16.22 -17.34
N ASN A 319 -6.52 16.57 -16.67
CA ASN A 319 -7.87 16.26 -17.11
C ASN A 319 -8.34 17.31 -18.11
N THR A 320 -8.50 16.88 -19.38
CA THR A 320 -8.87 17.78 -20.47
C THR A 320 -10.31 18.28 -20.39
N GLU A 321 -11.23 17.48 -19.81
CA GLU A 321 -12.63 17.90 -19.61
C GLU A 321 -12.71 18.96 -18.51
N THR A 322 -11.99 18.78 -17.41
CA THR A 322 -11.92 19.76 -16.33
C THR A 322 -11.18 21.02 -16.77
N ALA A 323 -10.07 20.87 -17.53
CA ALA A 323 -9.38 22.02 -18.13
C ALA A 323 -10.32 22.86 -19.01
N ALA A 324 -11.14 22.21 -19.84
CA ALA A 324 -12.12 22.90 -20.68
C ALA A 324 -13.22 23.57 -19.85
N ALA A 325 -13.72 22.92 -18.80
CA ALA A 325 -14.73 23.47 -17.89
C ALA A 325 -14.23 24.72 -17.14
N LEU A 326 -12.96 24.70 -16.73
CA LEU A 326 -12.25 25.82 -16.09
C LEU A 326 -11.84 26.92 -17.08
N ASN A 327 -11.87 26.67 -18.38
CA ASN A 327 -11.21 27.48 -19.41
C ASN A 327 -9.72 27.73 -19.07
N ALA A 328 -9.04 26.72 -18.53
CA ALA A 328 -7.66 26.79 -18.07
C ALA A 328 -6.68 26.45 -19.20
N ASP A 329 -5.72 27.36 -19.46
CA ASP A 329 -4.59 27.09 -20.32
C ASP A 329 -3.48 26.39 -19.52
N TYR A 330 -3.12 25.18 -19.93
CA TYR A 330 -2.04 24.39 -19.34
C TYR A 330 -0.86 24.16 -20.30
N SER A 331 -0.80 24.90 -21.39
CA SER A 331 0.26 24.77 -22.42
C SER A 331 1.68 24.94 -21.83
N ALA A 332 1.81 25.73 -20.75
CA ALA A 332 3.06 25.91 -20.02
C ALA A 332 3.62 24.63 -19.41
N PHE A 333 2.78 23.63 -19.12
CA PHE A 333 3.22 22.38 -18.49
C PHE A 333 4.14 21.55 -19.40
N SER A 334 3.99 21.67 -20.73
CA SER A 334 4.85 20.98 -21.69
C SER A 334 6.33 21.41 -21.61
N ALA A 335 6.60 22.60 -21.07
CA ALA A 335 7.97 23.06 -20.80
C ALA A 335 8.52 22.54 -19.46
N MET A 336 7.66 22.00 -18.59
CA MET A 336 8.02 21.50 -17.27
C MET A 336 8.25 19.97 -17.27
N GLY A 337 7.62 19.25 -18.18
CA GLY A 337 7.75 17.79 -18.28
C GLY A 337 6.84 17.19 -19.36
N GLU A 338 6.85 15.86 -19.44
CA GLU A 338 5.91 15.11 -20.27
C GLU A 338 4.50 15.24 -19.69
N VAL A 339 3.52 15.60 -20.55
CA VAL A 339 2.12 15.75 -20.15
C VAL A 339 1.30 14.59 -20.68
N VAL A 340 0.65 13.88 -19.77
CA VAL A 340 -0.36 12.85 -20.06
C VAL A 340 -1.74 13.45 -19.93
N GLU A 341 -2.52 13.38 -20.99
CA GLU A 341 -3.89 13.88 -21.02
C GLU A 341 -4.88 12.75 -20.74
N VAL A 342 -5.83 13.02 -19.85
CA VAL A 342 -6.88 12.07 -19.48
C VAL A 342 -8.26 12.74 -19.53
N SER A 343 -9.31 11.93 -19.51
CA SER A 343 -10.69 12.35 -19.31
C SER A 343 -11.24 11.76 -18.01
N THR A 344 -12.35 12.30 -17.52
CA THR A 344 -12.97 11.82 -16.28
C THR A 344 -13.56 10.43 -16.47
N THR A 345 -13.13 9.47 -15.66
CA THR A 345 -13.73 8.14 -15.54
C THR A 345 -14.80 8.20 -14.46
N LYS A 346 -16.06 7.97 -14.84
CA LYS A 346 -17.22 8.03 -13.92
C LYS A 346 -17.61 6.64 -13.37
N ASP A 347 -16.67 5.71 -13.39
CA ASP A 347 -16.90 4.32 -12.96
C ASP A 347 -16.50 4.09 -11.50
#